data_91a54803ba940ef5e3009176bfda5db8
#
_entry.id   91a54803ba940ef5e3009176bfda5db8
#
_cell.length_a   1.000
_cell.length_b   1.000
_cell.length_c   1.000
_cell.angle_alpha   90.00
_cell.angle_beta   90.00
_cell.angle_gamma   90.00
#
_symmetry.space_group_name_H-M   'P 1'
#
loop_
_entity.id
_entity.type
_entity.pdbx_description
1 polymer ?
#
loop_
_entity_poly.entity_id
_entity_poly.type
_entity_poly.pdbx_seq_one_letter_code
_entity_poly.pdbx_strand_id
1 'polypeptide(L)'
;MFQKFCAAFALILFTSVVTRADQAADTAFQKIADDFLHGYFLVRPLAGVSLGLHEFDGLVPDCSPATLDAERKRLHDFDARLSAFADRKGLSASAEFDYRTLRLAIQDDLFNFEESREFEKNPMTYAQAFDFNVYLKRDYAPLADRLRFIVKLANAAPAFLATSRMNLVDPLPRPKVTLAIDIARGTAEFLEKDLAQAVSGVKDEALMAEFREANAKAVAAFIEYAAWLEKEKLPRADDHFALGEERYRKFLAARDAITLPPEKILEIGLAELKREQGAFATAAKVVAPGKTPIEAMRELQRDHPTADALIPDTRKNLESIRQFLIDHQIITLPSEVRARVEETPTYQRAGSFASMDTPGPFEKRGTEAYYYVTPVEPEWSDKEKDEWLGAFNHYTADVVSIHEAYPGHYVQFLHLNASPVSRIAKMFGSYAFTEGWAHYCEQMLVDEGFGGTGLEGAKYRLAQSDEALLRICRLCVSIKMHCHSMSVDDATKFFQDNCYYEEKPARQEAMRGTFDPGYLFYTLGKLQLLKLRRDFEKQEGANYSLKKFHDAVCDHGQAPVRLLREALLHDKSGWDETL
;
A
#
# COMPACT_ATOMS: atom_id res chain seq x y z
N MET A 1 -33.56 47.54 -38.78
CA MET A 1 -34.46 46.41 -38.51
C MET A 1 -33.59 45.26 -38.02
N PHE A 2 -33.44 45.19 -36.70
CA PHE A 2 -32.54 44.22 -36.03
C PHE A 2 -33.39 43.02 -35.61
N GLN A 3 -33.09 41.83 -36.11
CA GLN A 3 -33.61 40.58 -35.57
C GLN A 3 -32.52 39.89 -34.73
N LYS A 4 -32.80 39.83 -33.41
CA LYS A 4 -31.98 39.07 -32.44
C LYS A 4 -32.33 37.60 -32.54
N PHE A 5 -31.34 36.75 -32.85
CA PHE A 5 -31.43 35.31 -32.61
C PHE A 5 -30.93 35.03 -31.19
N CYS A 6 -31.83 34.59 -30.31
CA CYS A 6 -31.48 33.96 -29.04
C CYS A 6 -31.28 32.45 -29.29
N ALA A 7 -30.05 31.98 -29.21
CA ALA A 7 -29.76 30.56 -29.11
C ALA A 7 -29.89 30.13 -27.62
N ALA A 8 -30.94 29.37 -27.32
CA ALA A 8 -31.10 28.74 -26.02
C ALA A 8 -30.17 27.53 -25.93
N PHE A 9 -29.14 27.60 -25.12
CA PHE A 9 -28.35 26.44 -24.71
C PHE A 9 -29.17 25.63 -23.69
N ALA A 10 -29.73 24.53 -24.10
CA ALA A 10 -30.35 23.55 -23.20
C ALA A 10 -29.25 22.78 -22.50
N LEU A 11 -28.96 23.15 -21.27
CA LEU A 11 -28.11 22.39 -20.35
C LEU A 11 -28.91 21.13 -19.92
N ILE A 12 -28.65 19.98 -20.53
CA ILE A 12 -29.25 18.71 -20.11
C ILE A 12 -28.49 18.26 -18.85
N LEU A 13 -29.00 18.68 -17.71
CA LEU A 13 -28.65 18.06 -16.42
C LEU A 13 -29.25 16.64 -16.40
N PHE A 14 -28.41 15.62 -16.54
CA PHE A 14 -28.74 14.26 -16.15
C PHE A 14 -28.82 14.22 -14.61
N THR A 15 -29.92 14.68 -14.05
CA THR A 15 -30.30 14.28 -12.69
C THR A 15 -30.85 12.87 -12.79
N SER A 16 -30.06 11.88 -12.36
CA SER A 16 -30.60 10.55 -12.06
C SER A 16 -31.72 10.75 -11.03
N VAL A 17 -32.94 10.42 -11.41
CA VAL A 17 -34.10 10.46 -10.51
C VAL A 17 -33.92 9.30 -9.54
N VAL A 18 -33.32 9.56 -8.39
CA VAL A 18 -33.32 8.62 -7.26
C VAL A 18 -34.77 8.45 -6.84
N THR A 19 -35.26 7.23 -6.91
CA THR A 19 -36.65 6.95 -6.50
C THR A 19 -36.76 6.97 -4.98
N ARG A 20 -37.97 7.17 -4.46
CA ARG A 20 -38.24 7.15 -3.01
C ARG A 20 -37.89 5.79 -2.37
N ALA A 21 -37.96 4.71 -3.15
CA ALA A 21 -37.57 3.36 -2.72
C ALA A 21 -36.07 3.21 -2.59
N ASP A 22 -35.28 3.75 -3.55
CA ASP A 22 -33.81 3.72 -3.51
C ASP A 22 -33.27 4.50 -2.30
N GLN A 23 -33.87 5.65 -1.97
CA GLN A 23 -33.50 6.45 -0.81
C GLN A 23 -33.75 5.72 0.53
N ALA A 24 -34.79 4.90 0.63
CA ALA A 24 -35.07 4.11 1.83
C ALA A 24 -34.08 2.96 2.00
N ALA A 25 -33.71 2.26 0.91
CA ALA A 25 -32.75 1.18 0.90
C ALA A 25 -31.34 1.70 1.24
N ASP A 26 -30.92 2.79 0.62
CA ASP A 26 -29.63 3.44 0.90
C ASP A 26 -29.52 3.86 2.37
N THR A 27 -30.59 4.46 2.94
CA THR A 27 -30.61 4.86 4.35
C THR A 27 -30.52 3.65 5.29
N ALA A 28 -31.21 2.55 4.97
CA ALA A 28 -31.14 1.34 5.76
C ALA A 28 -29.74 0.68 5.72
N PHE A 29 -29.12 0.65 4.55
CA PHE A 29 -27.74 0.18 4.39
C PHE A 29 -26.75 1.07 5.14
N GLN A 30 -26.85 2.40 4.99
CA GLN A 30 -25.96 3.36 5.65
C GLN A 30 -25.94 3.15 7.17
N LYS A 31 -27.09 2.85 7.78
CA LYS A 31 -27.15 2.54 9.21
C LYS A 31 -26.34 1.30 9.57
N ILE A 32 -26.41 0.24 8.76
CA ILE A 32 -25.59 -0.98 8.98
C ILE A 32 -24.12 -0.64 8.87
N ALA A 33 -23.75 0.16 7.88
CA ALA A 33 -22.38 0.58 7.62
C ALA A 33 -21.82 1.43 8.78
N ASP A 34 -22.57 2.42 9.27
CA ASP A 34 -22.15 3.28 10.38
C ASP A 34 -21.99 2.47 11.68
N ASP A 35 -22.91 1.54 11.96
CA ASP A 35 -22.80 0.61 13.10
C ASP A 35 -21.51 -0.25 12.98
N PHE A 36 -21.21 -0.74 11.78
CA PHE A 36 -19.99 -1.52 11.53
C PHE A 36 -18.74 -0.70 11.77
N LEU A 37 -18.65 0.50 11.18
CA LEU A 37 -17.47 1.37 11.24
C LEU A 37 -17.17 1.81 12.67
N HIS A 38 -18.20 2.13 13.45
CA HIS A 38 -18.02 2.49 14.86
C HIS A 38 -17.34 1.35 15.64
N GLY A 39 -17.86 0.13 15.54
CA GLY A 39 -17.26 -1.04 16.20
C GLY A 39 -15.87 -1.41 15.65
N TYR A 40 -15.64 -1.21 14.35
CA TYR A 40 -14.36 -1.47 13.70
C TYR A 40 -13.20 -0.68 14.34
N PHE A 41 -13.39 0.62 14.57
CA PHE A 41 -12.36 1.47 15.17
C PHE A 41 -12.18 1.29 16.66
N LEU A 42 -13.18 0.80 17.39
CA LEU A 42 -13.00 0.45 18.80
C LEU A 42 -11.99 -0.70 18.99
N VAL A 43 -11.93 -1.62 18.03
CA VAL A 43 -10.96 -2.73 18.05
C VAL A 43 -9.64 -2.33 17.39
N ARG A 44 -9.67 -1.38 16.43
CA ARG A 44 -8.52 -0.92 15.65
C ARG A 44 -8.33 0.61 15.78
N PRO A 45 -8.10 1.12 17.02
CA PRO A 45 -8.10 2.58 17.26
C PRO A 45 -7.01 3.30 16.46
N LEU A 46 -5.80 2.74 16.35
CA LEU A 46 -4.70 3.36 15.62
C LEU A 46 -4.99 3.47 14.10
N ALA A 47 -5.78 2.56 13.53
CA ALA A 47 -6.26 2.71 12.16
C ALA A 47 -7.16 3.94 12.02
N GLY A 48 -8.03 4.19 13.00
CA GLY A 48 -8.84 5.41 13.04
C GLY A 48 -7.98 6.68 13.09
N VAL A 49 -6.98 6.70 13.96
CA VAL A 49 -6.05 7.85 14.08
C VAL A 49 -5.28 8.08 12.77
N SER A 50 -4.76 7.02 12.13
CA SER A 50 -4.05 7.12 10.85
C SER A 50 -4.94 7.68 9.72
N LEU A 51 -6.25 7.42 9.78
CA LEU A 51 -7.22 7.99 8.85
C LEU A 51 -7.62 9.45 9.18
N GLY A 52 -7.14 10.03 10.29
CA GLY A 52 -7.48 11.37 10.75
C GLY A 52 -8.75 11.44 11.60
N LEU A 53 -9.19 10.31 12.19
CA LEU A 53 -10.34 10.23 13.09
C LEU A 53 -9.87 10.35 14.55
N HIS A 54 -9.64 11.59 14.99
CA HIS A 54 -9.04 11.90 16.29
C HIS A 54 -9.94 11.63 17.50
N GLU A 55 -11.20 11.24 17.28
CA GLU A 55 -12.07 10.70 18.34
C GLU A 55 -11.55 9.36 18.92
N PHE A 56 -10.62 8.69 18.23
CA PHE A 56 -9.98 7.45 18.67
C PHE A 56 -8.60 7.68 19.30
N ASP A 57 -8.14 8.92 19.40
CA ASP A 57 -6.83 9.25 19.99
C ASP A 57 -6.70 8.72 21.43
N GLY A 58 -5.59 8.06 21.69
CA GLY A 58 -5.24 7.50 23.00
C GLY A 58 -6.07 6.29 23.42
N LEU A 59 -6.91 5.74 22.53
CA LEU A 59 -7.44 4.40 22.72
C LEU A 59 -6.33 3.37 22.48
N VAL A 60 -6.32 2.34 23.29
CA VAL A 60 -5.30 1.29 23.25
C VAL A 60 -5.88 0.05 22.57
N PRO A 61 -5.17 -0.58 21.63
CA PRO A 61 -5.60 -1.85 21.06
C PRO A 61 -5.66 -2.93 22.12
N ASP A 62 -6.62 -3.85 22.01
CA ASP A 62 -6.76 -5.02 22.88
C ASP A 62 -6.85 -6.30 22.05
N CYS A 63 -5.90 -7.22 22.23
CA CYS A 63 -5.87 -8.54 21.63
C CYS A 63 -6.06 -9.66 22.67
N SER A 64 -6.77 -9.38 23.78
CA SER A 64 -7.15 -10.45 24.71
C SER A 64 -8.03 -11.49 24.01
N PRO A 65 -7.99 -12.79 24.39
CA PRO A 65 -8.83 -13.82 23.80
C PRO A 65 -10.30 -13.44 23.76
N ALA A 66 -10.81 -12.79 24.81
CA ALA A 66 -12.20 -12.36 24.89
C ALA A 66 -12.55 -11.29 23.84
N THR A 67 -11.66 -10.31 23.64
CA THR A 67 -11.83 -9.26 22.62
C THR A 67 -11.76 -9.85 21.21
N LEU A 68 -10.81 -10.76 20.95
CA LEU A 68 -10.68 -11.43 19.66
C LEU A 68 -11.92 -12.30 19.34
N ASP A 69 -12.46 -13.05 20.31
CA ASP A 69 -13.68 -13.84 20.14
C ASP A 69 -14.92 -12.96 19.91
N ALA A 70 -15.01 -11.84 20.62
CA ALA A 70 -16.09 -10.87 20.43
C ALA A 70 -16.03 -10.23 19.02
N GLU A 71 -14.84 -9.87 18.55
CA GLU A 71 -14.66 -9.28 17.22
C GLU A 71 -14.98 -10.29 16.12
N ARG A 72 -14.50 -11.54 16.21
CA ARG A 72 -14.83 -12.59 15.25
C ARG A 72 -16.35 -12.79 15.18
N LYS A 73 -17.02 -12.86 16.33
CA LYS A 73 -18.49 -12.95 16.37
C LYS A 73 -19.15 -11.72 15.74
N ARG A 74 -18.66 -10.52 16.02
CA ARG A 74 -19.16 -9.28 15.43
C ARG A 74 -19.07 -9.30 13.90
N LEU A 75 -17.94 -9.75 13.35
CA LEU A 75 -17.73 -9.87 11.90
C LEU A 75 -18.76 -10.83 11.28
N HIS A 76 -18.98 -12.01 11.86
CA HIS A 76 -20.02 -12.94 11.41
C HIS A 76 -21.43 -12.37 11.50
N ASP A 77 -21.75 -11.68 12.60
CA ASP A 77 -23.06 -11.03 12.77
C ASP A 77 -23.31 -9.98 11.68
N PHE A 78 -22.28 -9.19 11.30
CA PHE A 78 -22.39 -8.20 10.21
C PHE A 78 -22.44 -8.85 8.83
N ASP A 79 -21.64 -9.88 8.54
CA ASP A 79 -21.76 -10.61 7.27
C ASP A 79 -23.14 -11.24 7.10
N ALA A 80 -23.71 -11.80 8.17
CA ALA A 80 -25.08 -12.32 8.16
C ALA A 80 -26.12 -11.22 7.95
N ARG A 81 -26.00 -10.05 8.62
CA ARG A 81 -26.90 -8.89 8.42
C ARG A 81 -26.86 -8.38 6.98
N LEU A 82 -25.68 -8.26 6.40
CA LEU A 82 -25.52 -7.84 5.01
C LEU A 82 -26.05 -8.90 4.03
N SER A 83 -25.79 -10.17 4.29
CA SER A 83 -26.30 -11.27 3.45
C SER A 83 -27.84 -11.36 3.46
N ALA A 84 -28.46 -11.04 4.58
CA ALA A 84 -29.90 -11.02 4.77
C ALA A 84 -30.58 -9.69 4.37
N PHE A 85 -29.77 -8.70 3.88
CA PHE A 85 -30.31 -7.38 3.54
C PHE A 85 -31.30 -7.47 2.36
N ALA A 86 -32.60 -7.48 2.67
CA ALA A 86 -33.67 -7.75 1.70
C ALA A 86 -33.79 -6.65 0.63
N ASP A 87 -33.47 -5.39 1.00
CA ASP A 87 -33.69 -4.22 0.14
C ASP A 87 -32.50 -3.97 -0.81
N ARG A 88 -31.55 -4.91 -0.91
CA ARG A 88 -30.36 -4.76 -1.76
C ARG A 88 -30.67 -4.38 -3.21
N LYS A 89 -31.75 -4.91 -3.77
CA LYS A 89 -32.17 -4.58 -5.14
C LYS A 89 -32.63 -3.14 -5.33
N GLY A 90 -32.95 -2.46 -4.23
CA GLY A 90 -33.32 -1.05 -4.20
C GLY A 90 -32.14 -0.10 -3.88
N LEU A 91 -30.92 -0.62 -3.76
CA LEU A 91 -29.75 0.23 -3.57
C LEU A 91 -29.45 1.04 -4.83
N SER A 92 -29.06 2.29 -4.64
CA SER A 92 -28.42 3.07 -5.70
C SER A 92 -27.10 2.43 -6.12
N ALA A 93 -26.57 2.79 -7.30
CA ALA A 93 -25.29 2.27 -7.79
C ALA A 93 -24.13 2.54 -6.80
N SER A 94 -24.11 3.73 -6.17
CA SER A 94 -23.12 4.08 -5.17
C SER A 94 -23.25 3.24 -3.90
N ALA A 95 -24.48 3.05 -3.39
CA ALA A 95 -24.70 2.25 -2.20
C ALA A 95 -24.47 0.74 -2.44
N GLU A 96 -24.74 0.22 -3.64
CA GLU A 96 -24.38 -1.15 -4.01
C GLU A 96 -22.87 -1.35 -4.09
N PHE A 97 -22.13 -0.35 -4.60
CA PHE A 97 -20.68 -0.37 -4.61
C PHE A 97 -20.13 -0.41 -3.17
N ASP A 98 -20.63 0.44 -2.29
CA ASP A 98 -20.26 0.47 -0.87
C ASP A 98 -20.61 -0.83 -0.14
N TYR A 99 -21.79 -1.38 -0.41
CA TYR A 99 -22.23 -2.67 0.15
C TYR A 99 -21.24 -3.78 -0.19
N ARG A 100 -20.78 -3.84 -1.44
CA ARG A 100 -19.84 -4.86 -1.89
C ARG A 100 -18.44 -4.63 -1.32
N THR A 101 -17.99 -3.38 -1.26
CA THR A 101 -16.71 -3.01 -0.65
C THR A 101 -16.69 -3.38 0.83
N LEU A 102 -17.75 -3.07 1.56
CA LEU A 102 -17.87 -3.42 2.98
C LEU A 102 -17.89 -4.94 3.21
N ARG A 103 -18.60 -5.69 2.35
CA ARG A 103 -18.62 -7.15 2.44
C ARG A 103 -17.26 -7.77 2.22
N LEU A 104 -16.49 -7.28 1.23
CA LEU A 104 -15.12 -7.74 0.99
C LEU A 104 -14.23 -7.44 2.21
N ALA A 105 -14.31 -6.25 2.79
CA ALA A 105 -13.55 -5.90 3.99
C ALA A 105 -13.85 -6.85 5.17
N ILE A 106 -15.14 -7.20 5.39
CA ILE A 106 -15.53 -8.16 6.43
C ILE A 106 -14.98 -9.57 6.10
N GLN A 107 -15.05 -10.00 4.85
CA GLN A 107 -14.54 -11.30 4.43
C GLN A 107 -13.01 -11.40 4.54
N ASP A 108 -12.30 -10.31 4.28
CA ASP A 108 -10.85 -10.25 4.49
C ASP A 108 -10.48 -10.34 5.98
N ASP A 109 -11.20 -9.64 6.85
CA ASP A 109 -11.02 -9.77 8.30
C ASP A 109 -11.32 -11.20 8.78
N LEU A 110 -12.41 -11.81 8.32
CA LEU A 110 -12.75 -13.21 8.65
C LEU A 110 -11.68 -14.19 8.14
N PHE A 111 -11.14 -13.97 6.93
CA PHE A 111 -10.02 -14.76 6.42
C PHE A 111 -8.80 -14.65 7.34
N ASN A 112 -8.48 -13.45 7.82
CA ASN A 112 -7.36 -13.24 8.74
C ASN A 112 -7.58 -13.96 10.08
N PHE A 113 -8.81 -13.98 10.61
CA PHE A 113 -9.14 -14.71 11.85
C PHE A 113 -9.13 -16.22 11.68
N GLU A 114 -9.70 -16.76 10.62
CA GLU A 114 -10.08 -18.18 10.54
C GLU A 114 -9.17 -19.03 9.66
N GLU A 115 -8.74 -18.48 8.53
CA GLU A 115 -7.94 -19.21 7.54
C GLU A 115 -6.44 -18.96 7.74
N SER A 116 -6.04 -17.68 7.84
CA SER A 116 -4.65 -17.26 8.14
C SER A 116 -4.32 -17.46 9.61
N ARG A 117 -5.33 -17.41 10.49
CA ARG A 117 -5.21 -17.50 11.95
C ARG A 117 -4.16 -16.50 12.47
N GLU A 118 -4.28 -15.26 12.05
CA GLU A 118 -3.24 -14.24 12.18
C GLU A 118 -2.81 -14.04 13.63
N PHE A 119 -3.78 -13.98 14.56
CA PHE A 119 -3.49 -13.81 15.99
C PHE A 119 -2.89 -15.06 16.66
N GLU A 120 -3.03 -16.24 16.04
CA GLU A 120 -2.51 -17.50 16.59
C GLU A 120 -1.19 -17.93 15.93
N LYS A 121 -0.93 -17.52 14.69
CA LYS A 121 0.18 -18.00 13.87
C LYS A 121 1.17 -16.93 13.43
N ASN A 122 0.87 -15.65 13.75
CA ASN A 122 1.76 -14.56 13.37
C ASN A 122 2.20 -13.71 14.57
N PRO A 123 3.40 -13.93 15.11
CA PRO A 123 3.91 -13.13 16.21
C PRO A 123 4.22 -11.68 15.84
N MET A 124 4.38 -11.38 14.53
CA MET A 124 4.58 -9.99 14.05
C MET A 124 3.38 -9.11 14.36
N THR A 125 2.15 -9.67 14.35
CA THR A 125 0.90 -8.95 14.69
C THR A 125 0.98 -8.24 16.03
N TYR A 126 1.68 -8.83 17.01
CA TYR A 126 1.88 -8.23 18.32
C TYR A 126 3.04 -7.22 18.33
N ALA A 127 4.13 -7.52 17.63
CA ALA A 127 5.29 -6.63 17.56
C ALA A 127 4.97 -5.31 16.83
N GLN A 128 4.03 -5.32 15.88
CA GLN A 128 3.65 -4.17 15.05
C GLN A 128 2.40 -3.44 15.55
N ALA A 129 1.73 -3.91 16.60
CA ALA A 129 0.44 -3.38 17.05
C ALA A 129 0.48 -1.92 17.53
N PHE A 130 1.65 -1.42 17.93
CA PHE A 130 1.83 -0.07 18.44
C PHE A 130 2.58 0.80 17.43
N ASP A 131 1.85 1.52 16.59
CA ASP A 131 2.43 2.57 15.77
C ASP A 131 2.45 3.90 16.54
N PHE A 132 3.54 4.15 17.26
CA PHE A 132 3.76 5.42 17.95
C PHE A 132 3.93 6.59 16.98
N ASN A 133 4.36 6.31 15.75
CA ASN A 133 4.63 7.33 14.74
C ASN A 133 3.36 8.06 14.29
N VAL A 134 2.20 7.43 14.40
CA VAL A 134 0.92 8.06 14.07
C VAL A 134 0.71 9.38 14.81
N TYR A 135 1.27 9.51 16.04
CA TYR A 135 1.23 10.73 16.86
C TYR A 135 2.41 11.69 16.62
N LEU A 136 3.43 11.29 15.85
CA LEU A 136 4.59 12.13 15.50
C LEU A 136 4.48 12.74 14.11
N LYS A 137 3.97 11.98 13.15
CA LYS A 137 3.96 12.32 11.72
C LYS A 137 3.18 13.59 11.37
N ARG A 138 2.16 13.95 12.13
CA ARG A 138 1.23 15.03 11.81
C ARG A 138 1.09 16.04 12.94
N ASP A 139 1.13 17.32 12.58
CA ASP A 139 0.96 18.42 13.54
C ASP A 139 -0.53 18.82 13.68
N TYR A 140 -1.42 17.84 13.86
CA TYR A 140 -2.86 18.08 14.03
C TYR A 140 -3.23 18.68 15.40
N ALA A 141 -2.35 18.54 16.40
CA ALA A 141 -2.50 19.05 17.75
C ALA A 141 -1.12 19.40 18.35
N PRO A 142 -1.04 20.21 19.44
CA PRO A 142 0.22 20.46 20.13
C PRO A 142 0.94 19.17 20.51
N LEU A 143 2.27 19.14 20.37
CA LEU A 143 3.09 17.94 20.64
C LEU A 143 2.86 17.39 22.07
N ALA A 144 2.66 18.26 23.06
CA ALA A 144 2.36 17.84 24.43
C ALA A 144 1.04 17.05 24.54
N ASP A 145 0.02 17.40 23.75
CA ASP A 145 -1.24 16.67 23.77
C ASP A 145 -1.09 15.30 23.09
N ARG A 146 -0.39 15.25 21.96
CA ARG A 146 -0.05 14.00 21.26
C ARG A 146 0.84 13.09 22.13
N LEU A 147 1.76 13.67 22.89
CA LEU A 147 2.60 12.92 23.83
C LEU A 147 1.80 12.21 24.92
N ARG A 148 0.68 12.80 25.40
CA ARG A 148 -0.22 12.12 26.37
C ARG A 148 -0.79 10.82 25.79
N PHE A 149 -1.08 10.77 24.49
CA PHE A 149 -1.54 9.54 23.82
C PHE A 149 -0.40 8.51 23.69
N ILE A 150 0.80 8.96 23.36
CA ILE A 150 2.01 8.11 23.35
C ILE A 150 2.25 7.48 24.73
N VAL A 151 2.12 8.26 25.81
CA VAL A 151 2.26 7.76 27.19
C VAL A 151 1.24 6.68 27.51
N LYS A 152 -0.01 6.83 27.08
CA LYS A 152 -1.04 5.79 27.24
C LYS A 152 -0.68 4.50 26.52
N LEU A 153 -0.25 4.59 25.24
CA LEU A 153 0.19 3.42 24.46
C LEU A 153 1.39 2.74 25.12
N ALA A 154 2.41 3.51 25.51
CA ALA A 154 3.62 2.99 26.14
C ALA A 154 3.31 2.24 27.46
N ASN A 155 2.41 2.79 28.29
CA ASN A 155 1.98 2.12 29.51
C ASN A 155 1.19 0.83 29.25
N ALA A 156 0.51 0.71 28.13
CA ALA A 156 -0.28 -0.48 27.78
C ALA A 156 0.56 -1.60 27.12
N ALA A 157 1.70 -1.26 26.52
CA ALA A 157 2.52 -2.20 25.78
C ALA A 157 2.88 -3.50 26.56
N PRO A 158 3.28 -3.46 27.86
CA PRO A 158 3.60 -4.68 28.59
C PRO A 158 2.41 -5.66 28.69
N ALA A 159 1.23 -5.18 29.04
CA ALA A 159 0.03 -6.02 29.16
C ALA A 159 -0.41 -6.56 27.79
N PHE A 160 -0.37 -5.73 26.76
CA PHE A 160 -0.72 -6.12 25.40
C PHE A 160 0.21 -7.22 24.87
N LEU A 161 1.54 -7.03 24.95
CA LEU A 161 2.51 -8.04 24.49
C LEU A 161 2.38 -9.35 25.28
N ALA A 162 1.97 -9.30 26.56
CA ALA A 162 1.69 -10.50 27.34
C ALA A 162 0.51 -11.32 26.80
N THR A 163 -0.48 -10.71 26.12
CA THR A 163 -1.59 -11.45 25.49
C THR A 163 -1.14 -12.42 24.40
N SER A 164 -0.02 -12.12 23.74
CA SER A 164 0.55 -13.00 22.71
C SER A 164 0.87 -14.40 23.25
N ARG A 165 1.25 -14.50 24.54
CA ARG A 165 1.56 -15.78 25.19
C ARG A 165 0.32 -16.65 25.36
N MET A 166 -0.86 -16.05 25.40
CA MET A 166 -2.14 -16.78 25.48
C MET A 166 -2.66 -17.18 24.10
N ASN A 167 -2.37 -16.37 23.07
CA ASN A 167 -2.95 -16.50 21.76
C ASN A 167 -2.09 -17.34 20.80
N LEU A 168 -0.75 -17.21 20.87
CA LEU A 168 0.16 -17.89 19.90
C LEU A 168 0.27 -19.40 20.16
N VAL A 169 -0.05 -20.18 19.12
CA VAL A 169 -0.13 -21.66 19.15
C VAL A 169 0.98 -22.28 18.31
N ASP A 170 1.85 -23.06 18.97
CA ASP A 170 2.95 -23.79 18.33
C ASP A 170 2.45 -24.88 17.35
N PRO A 171 3.22 -25.26 16.33
CA PRO A 171 4.42 -24.57 15.88
C PRO A 171 4.08 -23.26 15.16
N LEU A 172 5.00 -22.28 15.22
CA LEU A 172 4.92 -21.04 14.47
C LEU A 172 5.82 -21.09 13.23
N PRO A 173 5.48 -20.41 12.12
CA PRO A 173 6.37 -20.28 10.98
C PRO A 173 7.68 -19.56 11.36
N ARG A 174 8.82 -20.22 11.18
CA ARG A 174 10.15 -19.69 11.51
C ARG A 174 10.43 -18.30 10.93
N PRO A 175 10.14 -18.03 9.64
CA PRO A 175 10.37 -16.69 9.08
C PRO A 175 9.59 -15.59 9.82
N LYS A 176 8.34 -15.86 10.22
CA LYS A 176 7.51 -14.90 10.97
C LYS A 176 8.04 -14.69 12.39
N VAL A 177 8.55 -15.74 13.04
CA VAL A 177 9.16 -15.63 14.38
C VAL A 177 10.43 -14.79 14.33
N THR A 178 11.31 -15.07 13.36
CA THR A 178 12.57 -14.32 13.19
C THR A 178 12.29 -12.84 12.96
N LEU A 179 11.40 -12.53 12.03
CA LEU A 179 11.06 -11.15 11.74
C LEU A 179 10.37 -10.45 12.91
N ALA A 180 9.51 -11.14 13.68
CA ALA A 180 8.89 -10.57 14.88
C ALA A 180 9.93 -10.21 15.96
N ILE A 181 11.01 -10.99 16.09
CA ILE A 181 12.14 -10.68 16.98
C ILE A 181 12.83 -9.38 16.52
N ASP A 182 13.12 -9.28 15.23
CA ASP A 182 13.79 -8.10 14.65
C ASP A 182 12.91 -6.84 14.79
N ILE A 183 11.62 -6.94 14.49
CA ILE A 183 10.66 -5.85 14.66
C ILE A 183 10.58 -5.40 16.13
N ALA A 184 10.47 -6.34 17.06
CA ALA A 184 10.39 -6.00 18.47
C ALA A 184 11.67 -5.31 18.98
N ARG A 185 12.84 -5.75 18.56
CA ARG A 185 14.13 -5.11 18.87
C ARG A 185 14.22 -3.72 18.25
N GLY A 186 13.85 -3.58 16.98
CA GLY A 186 13.81 -2.28 16.29
C GLY A 186 12.83 -1.30 16.94
N THR A 187 11.65 -1.76 17.38
CA THR A 187 10.69 -0.93 18.13
C THR A 187 11.28 -0.49 19.46
N ALA A 188 11.96 -1.36 20.21
CA ALA A 188 12.60 -0.98 21.45
C ALA A 188 13.68 0.09 21.23
N GLU A 189 14.51 -0.05 20.20
CA GLU A 189 15.54 0.94 19.84
C GLU A 189 14.93 2.28 19.43
N PHE A 190 13.89 2.27 18.60
CA PHE A 190 13.13 3.46 18.22
C PHE A 190 12.58 4.20 19.46
N LEU A 191 11.95 3.47 20.40
CA LEU A 191 11.39 4.03 21.62
C LEU A 191 12.48 4.68 22.49
N GLU A 192 13.63 4.01 22.61
CA GLU A 192 14.74 4.47 23.46
C GLU A 192 15.45 5.71 22.88
N LYS A 193 15.60 5.79 21.56
CA LYS A 193 16.41 6.80 20.87
C LYS A 193 15.54 7.85 20.17
N ASP A 194 14.90 7.45 19.09
CA ASP A 194 14.27 8.40 18.15
C ASP A 194 13.01 9.04 18.72
N LEU A 195 12.13 8.25 19.37
CA LEU A 195 10.95 8.79 20.04
C LEU A 195 11.33 9.74 21.17
N ALA A 196 12.31 9.36 22.00
CA ALA A 196 12.78 10.20 23.10
C ALA A 196 13.35 11.54 22.59
N GLN A 197 14.07 11.53 21.48
CA GLN A 197 14.59 12.72 20.82
C GLN A 197 13.45 13.57 20.23
N ALA A 198 12.50 12.96 19.52
CA ALA A 198 11.39 13.66 18.87
C ALA A 198 10.52 14.46 19.85
N VAL A 199 10.34 13.95 21.07
CA VAL A 199 9.53 14.63 22.09
C VAL A 199 10.32 15.53 23.05
N SER A 200 11.65 15.61 22.92
CA SER A 200 12.54 16.36 23.83
C SER A 200 12.23 17.86 23.92
N GLY A 201 11.55 18.42 22.91
CA GLY A 201 11.11 19.83 22.89
C GLY A 201 9.93 20.16 23.81
N VAL A 202 9.25 19.17 24.38
CA VAL A 202 8.09 19.39 25.27
C VAL A 202 8.57 20.01 26.60
N LYS A 203 7.95 21.14 27.01
CA LYS A 203 8.36 21.90 28.19
C LYS A 203 7.64 21.49 29.49
N ASP A 204 6.65 20.61 29.41
CA ASP A 204 5.90 20.08 30.56
C ASP A 204 6.75 19.01 31.25
N GLU A 205 7.46 19.40 32.33
CA GLU A 205 8.37 18.52 33.08
C GLU A 205 7.64 17.33 33.74
N ALA A 206 6.40 17.51 34.18
CA ALA A 206 5.61 16.42 34.75
C ALA A 206 5.26 15.38 33.67
N LEU A 207 4.78 15.83 32.53
CA LEU A 207 4.48 14.95 31.37
C LEU A 207 5.75 14.25 30.86
N MET A 208 6.89 14.94 30.81
CA MET A 208 8.16 14.34 30.43
C MET A 208 8.64 13.28 31.42
N ALA A 209 8.35 13.45 32.74
CA ALA A 209 8.64 12.41 33.72
C ALA A 209 7.75 11.18 33.53
N GLU A 210 6.43 11.37 33.32
CA GLU A 210 5.49 10.29 33.00
C GLU A 210 5.90 9.55 31.71
N PHE A 211 6.30 10.30 30.68
CA PHE A 211 6.78 9.73 29.41
C PHE A 211 8.02 8.85 29.64
N ARG A 212 9.05 9.35 30.34
CA ARG A 212 10.28 8.58 30.60
C ARG A 212 9.97 7.25 31.31
N GLU A 213 9.07 7.27 32.29
CA GLU A 213 8.67 6.07 33.01
C GLU A 213 7.90 5.09 32.11
N ALA A 214 6.90 5.56 31.36
CA ALA A 214 6.10 4.76 30.46
C ALA A 214 6.96 4.18 29.32
N ASN A 215 7.83 5.00 28.75
CA ASN A 215 8.71 4.59 27.65
C ASN A 215 9.69 3.50 28.09
N ALA A 216 10.30 3.63 29.27
CA ALA A 216 11.19 2.60 29.81
C ALA A 216 10.47 1.25 30.01
N LYS A 217 9.19 1.27 30.45
CA LYS A 217 8.37 0.06 30.57
C LYS A 217 8.09 -0.57 29.18
N ALA A 218 7.77 0.25 28.18
CA ALA A 218 7.52 -0.23 26.82
C ALA A 218 8.79 -0.84 26.20
N VAL A 219 9.93 -0.15 26.29
CA VAL A 219 11.25 -0.65 25.85
C VAL A 219 11.53 -2.03 26.45
N ALA A 220 11.41 -2.14 27.77
CA ALA A 220 11.63 -3.41 28.48
C ALA A 220 10.68 -4.51 28.00
N ALA A 221 9.41 -4.19 27.74
CA ALA A 221 8.41 -5.16 27.28
C ALA A 221 8.70 -5.68 25.86
N PHE A 222 9.13 -4.83 24.93
CA PHE A 222 9.53 -5.24 23.59
C PHE A 222 10.80 -6.10 23.60
N ILE A 223 11.79 -5.76 24.42
CA ILE A 223 13.01 -6.57 24.61
C ILE A 223 12.64 -7.94 25.20
N GLU A 224 11.77 -7.98 26.23
CA GLU A 224 11.30 -9.23 26.84
C GLU A 224 10.52 -10.09 25.83
N TYR A 225 9.68 -9.47 25.00
CA TYR A 225 8.94 -10.16 23.95
C TYR A 225 9.87 -10.79 22.92
N ALA A 226 10.86 -10.06 22.43
CA ALA A 226 11.88 -10.57 21.52
C ALA A 226 12.66 -11.74 22.14
N ALA A 227 13.09 -11.59 23.39
CA ALA A 227 13.81 -12.65 24.12
C ALA A 227 12.96 -13.92 24.36
N TRP A 228 11.67 -13.75 24.64
CA TRP A 228 10.75 -14.88 24.78
C TRP A 228 10.54 -15.61 23.46
N LEU A 229 10.34 -14.88 22.34
CA LEU A 229 10.24 -15.50 21.00
C LEU A 229 11.50 -16.28 20.65
N GLU A 230 12.68 -15.69 20.91
CA GLU A 230 13.97 -16.31 20.60
C GLU A 230 14.23 -17.57 21.41
N LYS A 231 13.92 -17.55 22.72
CA LYS A 231 14.22 -18.67 23.62
C LYS A 231 13.18 -19.77 23.60
N GLU A 232 11.90 -19.42 23.44
CA GLU A 232 10.81 -20.38 23.63
C GLU A 232 10.09 -20.74 22.33
N LYS A 233 9.94 -19.82 21.37
CA LYS A 233 9.20 -20.06 20.14
C LYS A 233 10.07 -20.47 18.97
N LEU A 234 11.20 -19.80 18.76
CA LEU A 234 12.10 -20.08 17.63
C LEU A 234 12.65 -21.52 17.62
N PRO A 235 13.01 -22.14 18.76
CA PRO A 235 13.45 -23.55 18.77
C PRO A 235 12.37 -24.56 18.38
N ARG A 236 11.08 -24.19 18.50
CA ARG A 236 9.92 -25.04 18.16
C ARG A 236 9.27 -24.63 16.83
N ALA A 237 9.81 -23.61 16.19
CA ALA A 237 9.29 -23.11 14.93
C ALA A 237 9.60 -24.07 13.79
N ASP A 238 8.69 -24.15 12.82
CA ASP A 238 8.87 -24.90 11.59
C ASP A 238 8.90 -23.97 10.36
N ASP A 239 9.11 -24.54 9.18
CA ASP A 239 9.21 -23.78 7.93
C ASP A 239 7.88 -23.81 7.14
N HIS A 240 6.76 -24.17 7.77
CA HIS A 240 5.44 -24.23 7.14
C HIS A 240 4.75 -22.86 7.15
N PHE A 241 5.20 -21.98 6.26
CA PHE A 241 4.58 -20.66 6.05
C PHE A 241 3.52 -20.64 4.94
N ALA A 242 3.52 -21.65 4.05
CA ALA A 242 2.67 -21.69 2.87
C ALA A 242 1.19 -21.80 3.24
N LEU A 243 0.35 -21.03 2.55
CA LEU A 243 -1.11 -21.10 2.72
C LEU A 243 -1.70 -22.41 2.18
N GLY A 244 -1.12 -22.95 1.12
CA GLY A 244 -1.73 -23.99 0.31
C GLY A 244 -2.73 -23.41 -0.69
N GLU A 245 -2.95 -24.10 -1.80
CA GLU A 245 -3.75 -23.59 -2.94
C GLU A 245 -5.17 -23.17 -2.54
N GLU A 246 -5.86 -23.98 -1.72
CA GLU A 246 -7.25 -23.68 -1.33
C GLU A 246 -7.36 -22.36 -0.54
N ARG A 247 -6.51 -22.18 0.49
CA ARG A 247 -6.51 -20.94 1.28
C ARG A 247 -5.97 -19.76 0.47
N TYR A 248 -5.05 -20.00 -0.45
CA TYR A 248 -4.55 -18.95 -1.34
C TYR A 248 -5.65 -18.44 -2.30
N ARG A 249 -6.53 -19.31 -2.80
CA ARG A 249 -7.73 -18.91 -3.57
C ARG A 249 -8.68 -18.07 -2.72
N LYS A 250 -8.93 -18.47 -1.47
CA LYS A 250 -9.75 -17.70 -0.53
C LYS A 250 -9.12 -16.33 -0.23
N PHE A 251 -7.80 -16.28 -0.05
CA PHE A 251 -7.05 -15.04 0.12
C PHE A 251 -7.25 -14.08 -1.05
N LEU A 252 -7.06 -14.52 -2.28
CA LEU A 252 -7.25 -13.71 -3.48
C LEU A 252 -8.69 -13.19 -3.58
N ALA A 253 -9.67 -14.04 -3.29
CA ALA A 253 -11.10 -13.68 -3.36
C ALA A 253 -11.50 -12.69 -2.27
N ALA A 254 -11.05 -12.88 -1.03
CA ALA A 254 -11.38 -12.03 0.10
C ALA A 254 -10.70 -10.68 0.02
N ARG A 255 -9.41 -10.65 -0.36
CA ARG A 255 -8.59 -9.43 -0.38
C ARG A 255 -8.94 -8.50 -1.55
N ASP A 256 -9.04 -9.03 -2.75
CA ASP A 256 -9.14 -8.24 -3.99
C ASP A 256 -10.22 -8.74 -4.98
N ALA A 257 -11.18 -9.51 -4.51
CA ALA A 257 -12.27 -10.06 -5.33
C ALA A 257 -11.79 -10.85 -6.56
N ILE A 258 -10.60 -11.47 -6.49
CA ILE A 258 -9.98 -12.22 -7.58
C ILE A 258 -10.42 -13.68 -7.51
N THR A 259 -11.09 -14.15 -8.56
CA THR A 259 -11.60 -15.51 -8.69
C THR A 259 -10.79 -16.38 -9.64
N LEU A 260 -9.81 -15.79 -10.32
CA LEU A 260 -8.94 -16.51 -11.25
C LEU A 260 -8.06 -17.53 -10.50
N PRO A 261 -7.91 -18.76 -10.98
CA PRO A 261 -7.04 -19.75 -10.35
C PRO A 261 -5.58 -19.30 -10.25
N PRO A 262 -4.86 -19.59 -9.15
CA PRO A 262 -3.45 -19.22 -8.98
C PRO A 262 -2.56 -19.69 -10.13
N GLU A 263 -2.80 -20.90 -10.67
CA GLU A 263 -2.06 -21.43 -11.82
C GLU A 263 -2.21 -20.53 -13.05
N LYS A 264 -3.41 -20.01 -13.28
CA LYS A 264 -3.65 -19.12 -14.43
C LYS A 264 -2.99 -17.76 -14.23
N ILE A 265 -2.99 -17.26 -13.02
CA ILE A 265 -2.25 -16.03 -12.65
C ILE A 265 -0.74 -16.24 -12.84
N LEU A 266 -0.20 -17.40 -12.40
CA LEU A 266 1.20 -17.73 -12.61
C LEU A 266 1.58 -17.84 -14.09
N GLU A 267 0.74 -18.48 -14.91
CA GLU A 267 0.93 -18.55 -16.37
C GLU A 267 1.03 -17.16 -17.00
N ILE A 268 0.11 -16.26 -16.63
CA ILE A 268 0.12 -14.86 -17.05
C ILE A 268 1.38 -14.14 -16.55
N GLY A 269 1.74 -14.34 -15.29
CA GLY A 269 2.94 -13.75 -14.68
C GLY A 269 4.23 -14.19 -15.38
N LEU A 270 4.37 -15.46 -15.73
CA LEU A 270 5.53 -15.97 -16.45
C LEU A 270 5.59 -15.45 -17.90
N ALA A 271 4.45 -15.28 -18.54
CA ALA A 271 4.37 -14.66 -19.88
C ALA A 271 4.79 -13.18 -19.82
N GLU A 272 4.30 -12.44 -18.82
CA GLU A 272 4.66 -11.05 -18.58
C GLU A 272 6.16 -10.91 -18.23
N LEU A 273 6.71 -11.81 -17.43
CA LEU A 273 8.15 -11.86 -17.11
C LEU A 273 9.00 -11.95 -18.37
N LYS A 274 8.65 -12.86 -19.26
CA LYS A 274 9.35 -13.01 -20.53
C LYS A 274 9.22 -11.77 -21.42
N ARG A 275 8.04 -11.14 -21.45
CA ARG A 275 7.81 -9.91 -22.21
C ARG A 275 8.69 -8.77 -21.68
N GLU A 276 8.73 -8.60 -20.33
CA GLU A 276 9.51 -7.53 -19.70
C GLU A 276 11.02 -7.75 -19.83
N GLN A 277 11.50 -8.99 -19.69
CA GLN A 277 12.91 -9.34 -19.98
C GLN A 277 13.30 -8.98 -21.43
N GLY A 278 12.38 -9.16 -22.38
CA GLY A 278 12.56 -8.73 -23.77
C GLY A 278 12.64 -7.22 -23.93
N ALA A 279 11.80 -6.47 -23.21
CA ALA A 279 11.82 -4.99 -23.19
C ALA A 279 13.12 -4.47 -22.57
N PHE A 280 13.51 -5.01 -21.41
CA PHE A 280 14.75 -4.72 -20.72
C PHE A 280 15.98 -4.94 -21.62
N ALA A 281 16.07 -6.11 -22.27
CA ALA A 281 17.16 -6.43 -23.18
C ALA A 281 17.18 -5.52 -24.44
N THR A 282 16.01 -5.09 -24.92
CA THR A 282 15.91 -4.17 -26.05
C THR A 282 16.40 -2.77 -25.70
N ALA A 283 15.98 -2.24 -24.56
CA ALA A 283 16.44 -0.96 -24.04
C ALA A 283 17.95 -0.98 -23.76
N ALA A 284 18.45 -2.05 -23.13
CA ALA A 284 19.86 -2.23 -22.82
C ALA A 284 20.77 -2.18 -24.07
N LYS A 285 20.32 -2.76 -25.20
CA LYS A 285 21.08 -2.70 -26.48
C LYS A 285 21.23 -1.28 -27.01
N VAL A 286 20.29 -0.39 -26.73
CA VAL A 286 20.35 1.02 -27.12
C VAL A 286 21.26 1.80 -26.15
N VAL A 287 21.12 1.53 -24.84
CA VAL A 287 21.91 2.21 -23.80
C VAL A 287 23.40 1.86 -23.88
N ALA A 288 23.72 0.58 -24.03
CA ALA A 288 25.11 0.11 -24.07
C ALA A 288 25.30 -0.97 -25.15
N PRO A 289 25.47 -0.58 -26.42
CA PRO A 289 25.64 -1.53 -27.54
C PRO A 289 26.81 -2.49 -27.28
N GLY A 290 26.53 -3.79 -27.45
CA GLY A 290 27.54 -4.84 -27.31
C GLY A 290 27.76 -5.36 -25.88
N LYS A 291 27.05 -4.79 -24.88
CA LYS A 291 27.05 -5.27 -23.48
C LYS A 291 25.82 -6.13 -23.17
N THR A 292 25.94 -6.91 -22.11
CA THR A 292 24.78 -7.61 -21.55
C THR A 292 23.79 -6.63 -20.92
N PRO A 293 22.50 -6.98 -20.79
CA PRO A 293 21.50 -6.11 -20.18
C PRO A 293 21.90 -5.64 -18.75
N ILE A 294 22.50 -6.53 -17.96
CA ILE A 294 22.98 -6.21 -16.60
C ILE A 294 24.14 -5.22 -16.63
N GLU A 295 25.09 -5.39 -17.55
CA GLU A 295 26.18 -4.43 -17.72
C GLU A 295 25.67 -3.06 -18.15
N ALA A 296 24.63 -3.01 -19.02
CA ALA A 296 24.01 -1.76 -19.42
C ALA A 296 23.32 -1.07 -18.23
N MET A 297 22.64 -1.83 -17.36
CA MET A 297 22.04 -1.27 -16.13
C MET A 297 23.11 -0.76 -15.16
N ARG A 298 24.21 -1.48 -14.98
CA ARG A 298 25.33 -1.02 -14.16
C ARG A 298 25.99 0.25 -14.71
N GLU A 299 25.98 0.48 -16.03
CA GLU A 299 26.41 1.75 -16.60
C GLU A 299 25.44 2.88 -16.31
N LEU A 300 24.13 2.58 -16.40
CA LEU A 300 23.08 3.53 -16.04
C LEU A 300 23.22 3.96 -14.56
N GLN A 301 23.49 3.03 -13.67
CA GLN A 301 23.69 3.27 -12.23
C GLN A 301 24.85 4.22 -11.88
N ARG A 302 25.80 4.44 -12.80
CA ARG A 302 26.89 5.42 -12.61
C ARG A 302 26.44 6.86 -12.83
N ASP A 303 25.30 7.07 -13.45
CA ASP A 303 24.72 8.39 -13.71
C ASP A 303 23.76 8.75 -12.56
N HIS A 304 24.35 9.02 -11.38
CA HIS A 304 23.60 9.28 -10.15
C HIS A 304 23.96 10.65 -9.53
N PRO A 305 23.07 11.23 -8.72
CA PRO A 305 23.35 12.46 -7.99
C PRO A 305 24.44 12.26 -6.94
N THR A 306 25.07 13.34 -6.51
CA THR A 306 25.87 13.32 -5.27
C THR A 306 24.94 13.22 -4.05
N ALA A 307 25.49 12.84 -2.90
CA ALA A 307 24.73 12.74 -1.64
C ALA A 307 23.97 14.06 -1.33
N ASP A 308 24.64 15.20 -1.47
CA ASP A 308 24.06 16.52 -1.19
C ASP A 308 23.03 16.95 -2.25
N ALA A 309 23.09 16.41 -3.47
CA ALA A 309 22.18 16.72 -4.56
C ALA A 309 20.92 15.83 -4.56
N LEU A 310 20.92 14.69 -3.89
CA LEU A 310 19.83 13.72 -3.94
C LEU A 310 18.45 14.34 -3.66
N ILE A 311 18.29 15.04 -2.54
CA ILE A 311 17.02 15.69 -2.16
C ILE A 311 16.67 16.88 -3.06
N PRO A 312 17.60 17.84 -3.35
CA PRO A 312 17.33 18.92 -4.28
C PRO A 312 16.94 18.45 -5.70
N ASP A 313 17.64 17.45 -6.23
CA ASP A 313 17.35 16.90 -7.56
C ASP A 313 16.00 16.20 -7.59
N THR A 314 15.69 15.38 -6.58
CA THR A 314 14.37 14.77 -6.45
C THR A 314 13.25 15.81 -6.44
N ARG A 315 13.42 16.90 -5.70
CA ARG A 315 12.44 18.00 -5.65
C ARG A 315 12.23 18.66 -7.02
N LYS A 316 13.31 18.89 -7.76
CA LYS A 316 13.27 19.43 -9.11
C LYS A 316 12.60 18.46 -10.09
N ASN A 317 12.91 17.18 -9.99
CA ASN A 317 12.37 16.14 -10.86
C ASN A 317 10.86 15.97 -10.66
N LEU A 318 10.37 16.04 -9.43
CA LEU A 318 8.93 16.02 -9.16
C LEU A 318 8.17 17.15 -9.88
N GLU A 319 8.71 18.36 -9.93
CA GLU A 319 8.07 19.45 -10.69
C GLU A 319 8.10 19.19 -12.20
N SER A 320 9.16 18.58 -12.71
CA SER A 320 9.26 18.19 -14.12
C SER A 320 8.23 17.11 -14.49
N ILE A 321 8.09 16.08 -13.64
CA ILE A 321 7.09 15.02 -13.83
C ILE A 321 5.68 15.62 -13.76
N ARG A 322 5.42 16.47 -12.76
CA ARG A 322 4.13 17.16 -12.62
C ARG A 322 3.78 18.00 -13.85
N GLN A 323 4.75 18.76 -14.38
CA GLN A 323 4.53 19.57 -15.58
C GLN A 323 4.20 18.68 -16.79
N PHE A 324 4.86 17.52 -16.93
CA PHE A 324 4.55 16.56 -17.98
C PHE A 324 3.09 16.06 -17.90
N LEU A 325 2.57 15.78 -16.69
CA LEU A 325 1.17 15.39 -16.52
C LEU A 325 0.18 16.45 -17.02
N ILE A 326 0.49 17.72 -16.79
CA ILE A 326 -0.33 18.86 -17.20
C ILE A 326 -0.29 19.02 -18.72
N ASP A 327 0.91 19.06 -19.30
CA ASP A 327 1.12 19.33 -20.72
C ASP A 327 0.52 18.23 -21.61
N HIS A 328 0.59 16.97 -21.14
CA HIS A 328 0.06 15.79 -21.85
C HIS A 328 -1.35 15.40 -21.43
N GLN A 329 -1.99 16.17 -20.53
CA GLN A 329 -3.34 15.89 -20.04
C GLN A 329 -3.51 14.43 -19.55
N ILE A 330 -2.58 13.97 -18.74
CA ILE A 330 -2.54 12.57 -18.25
C ILE A 330 -3.65 12.31 -17.24
N ILE A 331 -3.82 13.19 -16.25
CA ILE A 331 -4.78 13.09 -15.14
C ILE A 331 -5.07 14.49 -14.58
N THR A 332 -6.22 14.68 -13.94
CA THR A 332 -6.49 15.89 -13.13
C THR A 332 -5.59 15.90 -11.88
N LEU A 333 -5.05 17.06 -11.57
CA LEU A 333 -4.40 17.31 -10.29
C LEU A 333 -5.40 18.03 -9.38
N PRO A 334 -5.99 17.36 -8.38
CA PRO A 334 -7.06 17.95 -7.57
C PRO A 334 -6.59 19.08 -6.65
N SER A 335 -5.27 19.22 -6.45
CA SER A 335 -4.68 20.25 -5.58
C SER A 335 -3.40 20.81 -6.17
N GLU A 336 -3.17 22.11 -5.91
CA GLU A 336 -1.88 22.78 -6.19
C GLU A 336 -0.85 22.58 -5.06
N VAL A 337 -1.24 21.97 -3.95
CA VAL A 337 -0.33 21.63 -2.85
C VAL A 337 0.64 20.54 -3.31
N ARG A 338 1.93 20.72 -3.01
CA ARG A 338 3.01 19.76 -3.32
C ARG A 338 3.29 18.88 -2.11
N ALA A 339 3.64 17.63 -2.38
CA ALA A 339 4.32 16.83 -1.37
C ALA A 339 5.68 17.49 -1.03
N ARG A 340 6.02 17.54 0.24
CA ARG A 340 7.34 17.99 0.69
C ARG A 340 8.34 16.87 0.48
N VAL A 341 9.43 17.15 -0.23
CA VAL A 341 10.53 16.18 -0.37
C VAL A 341 11.47 16.36 0.82
N GLU A 342 11.57 15.35 1.65
CA GLU A 342 12.37 15.36 2.88
C GLU A 342 13.20 14.07 2.99
N GLU A 343 14.25 14.12 3.80
CA GLU A 343 14.97 12.89 4.16
C GLU A 343 14.06 11.96 4.96
N THR A 344 14.17 10.67 4.69
CA THR A 344 13.52 9.66 5.52
C THR A 344 13.96 9.83 6.97
N PRO A 345 13.04 9.95 7.94
CA PRO A 345 13.38 10.01 9.36
C PRO A 345 14.25 8.81 9.76
N THR A 346 15.22 9.01 10.64
CA THR A 346 16.23 8.00 11.02
C THR A 346 15.59 6.65 11.38
N TYR A 347 14.52 6.68 12.16
CA TYR A 347 13.78 5.49 12.59
C TYR A 347 13.03 4.74 11.47
N GLN A 348 12.94 5.31 10.27
CA GLN A 348 12.27 4.69 9.11
C GLN A 348 13.26 4.29 8.01
N ARG A 349 14.55 4.60 8.16
CA ARG A 349 15.57 4.36 7.10
C ARG A 349 15.85 2.89 6.86
N ALA A 350 15.77 2.07 7.91
CA ALA A 350 16.05 0.64 7.79
C ALA A 350 15.08 -0.04 6.81
N GLY A 351 15.59 -0.43 5.64
CA GLY A 351 14.79 -1.11 4.61
C GLY A 351 13.88 -0.21 3.77
N SER A 352 13.94 1.12 3.97
CA SER A 352 13.21 2.09 3.14
C SER A 352 14.16 2.71 2.11
N PHE A 353 13.74 2.73 0.86
CA PHE A 353 14.42 3.41 -0.23
C PHE A 353 13.82 4.80 -0.42
N ALA A 354 12.53 4.84 -0.70
CA ALA A 354 11.71 6.03 -0.72
C ALA A 354 10.28 5.65 -0.31
N SER A 355 9.49 6.62 0.13
CA SER A 355 8.09 6.36 0.48
C SER A 355 7.25 7.63 0.45
N MET A 356 5.97 7.47 0.12
CA MET A 356 4.99 8.53 0.20
C MET A 356 4.20 8.46 1.50
N ASP A 357 4.22 9.54 2.28
CA ASP A 357 3.41 9.69 3.49
C ASP A 357 2.34 10.76 3.27
N THR A 358 1.09 10.34 3.17
CA THR A 358 -0.06 11.22 2.94
C THR A 358 -0.95 11.29 4.17
N PRO A 359 -1.61 12.45 4.41
CA PRO A 359 -2.61 12.51 5.47
C PRO A 359 -3.79 11.59 5.16
N GLY A 360 -4.38 11.01 6.20
CA GLY A 360 -5.58 10.20 6.06
C GLY A 360 -6.75 11.01 5.46
N PRO A 361 -7.72 10.36 4.82
CA PRO A 361 -8.80 11.03 4.08
C PRO A 361 -9.75 11.84 4.96
N PHE A 362 -9.67 11.71 6.29
CA PHE A 362 -10.46 12.48 7.25
C PHE A 362 -9.64 13.50 8.03
N GLU A 363 -8.33 13.57 7.78
CA GLU A 363 -7.46 14.57 8.41
C GLU A 363 -7.82 15.99 7.96
N LYS A 364 -7.94 16.92 8.91
CA LYS A 364 -8.38 18.30 8.66
C LYS A 364 -7.35 19.37 9.05
N ARG A 365 -6.29 18.98 9.78
CA ARG A 365 -5.32 19.93 10.35
C ARG A 365 -3.90 19.66 9.88
N GLY A 366 -3.38 18.47 10.11
CA GLY A 366 -2.05 18.03 9.66
C GLY A 366 -2.10 17.52 8.22
N THR A 367 -2.37 18.40 7.24
CA THR A 367 -2.66 18.03 5.86
C THR A 367 -1.44 17.97 4.94
N GLU A 368 -0.23 18.15 5.48
CA GLU A 368 1.00 18.04 4.73
C GLU A 368 1.25 16.59 4.30
N ALA A 369 1.71 16.43 3.06
CA ALA A 369 2.19 15.16 2.53
C ALA A 369 3.71 15.22 2.38
N TYR A 370 4.38 14.09 2.63
CA TYR A 370 5.83 13.98 2.56
C TYR A 370 6.24 12.87 1.59
N TYR A 371 7.12 13.21 0.68
CA TYR A 371 7.86 12.23 -0.10
C TYR A 371 9.23 12.07 0.56
N TYR A 372 9.39 10.98 1.28
CA TYR A 372 10.63 10.65 1.97
C TYR A 372 11.58 9.94 1.03
N VAL A 373 12.84 10.40 1.03
CA VAL A 373 13.94 9.77 0.29
C VAL A 373 15.06 9.47 1.28
N THR A 374 15.53 8.23 1.29
CA THR A 374 16.54 7.81 2.26
C THR A 374 17.93 8.23 1.81
N PRO A 375 18.62 9.11 2.57
CA PRO A 375 19.97 9.55 2.23
C PRO A 375 21.01 8.45 2.50
N VAL A 376 22.25 8.69 2.06
CA VAL A 376 23.40 7.89 2.49
C VAL A 376 23.68 8.13 3.97
N GLU A 377 24.10 7.10 4.69
CA GLU A 377 24.50 7.26 6.09
C GLU A 377 25.95 7.73 6.19
N PRO A 378 26.26 8.64 7.13
CA PRO A 378 27.61 9.20 7.27
C PRO A 378 28.71 8.15 7.48
N GLU A 379 28.40 7.08 8.23
CA GLU A 379 29.29 5.99 8.60
C GLU A 379 29.55 4.97 7.49
N TRP A 380 28.79 4.99 6.40
CA TRP A 380 29.01 4.08 5.28
C TRP A 380 30.32 4.36 4.58
N SER A 381 30.97 3.33 4.07
CA SER A 381 32.13 3.46 3.20
C SER A 381 31.76 4.17 1.88
N ASP A 382 32.74 4.77 1.22
CA ASP A 382 32.55 5.44 -0.07
C ASP A 382 31.93 4.49 -1.10
N LYS A 383 32.27 3.20 -1.05
CA LYS A 383 31.68 2.17 -1.92
C LYS A 383 30.18 1.95 -1.61
N GLU A 384 29.79 1.84 -0.35
CA GLU A 384 28.39 1.68 0.03
C GLU A 384 27.57 2.90 -0.34
N LYS A 385 28.13 4.11 -0.18
CA LYS A 385 27.50 5.36 -0.62
C LYS A 385 27.30 5.40 -2.13
N ASP A 386 28.31 5.01 -2.89
CA ASP A 386 28.25 4.95 -4.36
C ASP A 386 27.22 3.92 -4.84
N GLU A 387 27.19 2.73 -4.25
CA GLU A 387 26.20 1.69 -4.55
C GLU A 387 24.77 2.15 -4.22
N TRP A 388 24.57 2.85 -3.09
CA TRP A 388 23.27 3.40 -2.72
C TRP A 388 22.80 4.50 -3.67
N LEU A 389 23.67 5.45 -3.99
CA LEU A 389 23.37 6.52 -4.95
C LEU A 389 23.15 5.97 -6.35
N GLY A 390 23.88 4.91 -6.74
CA GLY A 390 23.67 4.21 -8.00
C GLY A 390 22.28 3.56 -8.09
N ALA A 391 21.73 3.07 -6.97
CA ALA A 391 20.35 2.62 -6.92
C ALA A 391 19.36 3.79 -7.12
N PHE A 392 19.71 5.00 -6.67
CA PHE A 392 19.00 6.26 -6.93
C PHE A 392 19.53 6.99 -8.19
N ASN A 393 20.08 6.27 -9.17
CA ASN A 393 20.46 6.94 -10.43
C ASN A 393 19.28 7.77 -10.97
N HIS A 394 19.58 8.80 -11.76
CA HIS A 394 18.57 9.80 -12.19
C HIS A 394 17.32 9.17 -12.80
N TYR A 395 17.44 8.09 -13.54
CA TYR A 395 16.32 7.44 -14.24
C TYR A 395 15.47 6.60 -13.30
N THR A 396 16.10 5.81 -12.43
CA THR A 396 15.39 5.02 -11.41
C THR A 396 14.73 5.94 -10.39
N ALA A 397 15.39 7.02 -9.96
CA ALA A 397 14.81 8.00 -9.05
C ALA A 397 13.55 8.65 -9.62
N ASP A 398 13.51 8.94 -10.92
CA ASP A 398 12.31 9.45 -11.57
C ASP A 398 11.20 8.40 -11.67
N VAL A 399 11.52 7.14 -12.01
CA VAL A 399 10.55 6.03 -12.03
C VAL A 399 9.94 5.80 -10.64
N VAL A 400 10.76 5.82 -9.59
CA VAL A 400 10.29 5.74 -8.19
C VAL A 400 9.45 6.98 -7.84
N SER A 401 9.83 8.17 -8.28
CA SER A 401 9.06 9.41 -8.06
C SER A 401 7.70 9.38 -8.79
N ILE A 402 7.62 8.73 -9.94
CA ILE A 402 6.34 8.47 -10.63
C ILE A 402 5.48 7.53 -9.81
N HIS A 403 6.04 6.47 -9.25
CA HIS A 403 5.34 5.53 -8.37
C HIS A 403 4.82 6.21 -7.10
N GLU A 404 5.70 6.89 -6.39
CA GLU A 404 5.38 7.47 -5.09
C GLU A 404 4.51 8.74 -5.21
N ALA A 405 4.80 9.60 -6.19
CA ALA A 405 4.18 10.93 -6.21
C ALA A 405 3.29 11.18 -7.45
N TYR A 406 3.86 11.39 -8.65
CA TYR A 406 3.17 11.95 -9.81
C TYR A 406 3.20 11.02 -11.04
N PRO A 407 2.09 10.37 -11.43
CA PRO A 407 0.74 10.41 -10.85
C PRO A 407 0.43 9.27 -9.85
N GLY A 408 1.42 8.61 -9.29
CA GLY A 408 1.27 7.46 -8.39
C GLY A 408 0.50 7.75 -7.10
N HIS A 409 1.04 7.31 -5.97
CA HIS A 409 0.33 7.34 -4.68
C HIS A 409 -0.17 8.74 -4.27
N TYR A 410 0.65 9.79 -4.42
CA TYR A 410 0.23 11.13 -4.00
C TYR A 410 -0.99 11.62 -4.76
N VAL A 411 -0.99 11.52 -6.09
CA VAL A 411 -2.14 11.98 -6.91
C VAL A 411 -3.36 11.11 -6.66
N GLN A 412 -3.19 9.79 -6.51
CA GLN A 412 -4.28 8.89 -6.15
C GLN A 412 -4.94 9.29 -4.83
N PHE A 413 -4.14 9.63 -3.79
CA PHE A 413 -4.67 10.09 -2.51
C PHE A 413 -5.29 11.49 -2.58
N LEU A 414 -4.78 12.37 -3.44
CA LEU A 414 -5.43 13.66 -3.69
C LEU A 414 -6.83 13.47 -4.29
N HIS A 415 -6.99 12.56 -5.25
CA HIS A 415 -8.30 12.18 -5.78
C HIS A 415 -9.21 11.60 -4.71
N LEU A 416 -8.71 10.63 -3.91
CA LEU A 416 -9.46 10.03 -2.81
C LEU A 416 -9.98 11.08 -1.82
N ASN A 417 -9.13 12.04 -1.45
CA ASN A 417 -9.48 13.08 -0.49
C ASN A 417 -10.49 14.06 -1.06
N ALA A 418 -10.34 14.45 -2.35
CA ALA A 418 -11.24 15.38 -3.04
C ALA A 418 -12.57 14.74 -3.44
N SER A 419 -12.60 13.42 -3.68
CA SER A 419 -13.79 12.72 -4.14
C SER A 419 -14.91 12.75 -3.11
N PRO A 420 -16.18 12.91 -3.53
CA PRO A 420 -17.36 12.86 -2.67
C PRO A 420 -17.79 11.43 -2.30
N VAL A 421 -16.95 10.42 -2.56
CA VAL A 421 -17.27 9.04 -2.22
C VAL A 421 -17.47 8.84 -0.72
N SER A 422 -18.14 7.76 -0.38
CA SER A 422 -18.51 7.41 0.99
C SER A 422 -17.29 7.19 1.91
N ARG A 423 -17.56 7.15 3.22
CA ARG A 423 -16.55 6.75 4.21
C ARG A 423 -16.03 5.33 3.94
N ILE A 424 -16.89 4.41 3.49
CA ILE A 424 -16.49 3.02 3.17
C ILE A 424 -15.48 3.01 2.03
N ALA A 425 -15.76 3.70 0.92
CA ALA A 425 -14.87 3.78 -0.22
C ALA A 425 -13.54 4.51 0.08
N LYS A 426 -13.53 5.41 1.09
CA LYS A 426 -12.31 6.08 1.58
C LYS A 426 -11.48 5.24 2.53
N MET A 427 -12.05 4.25 3.18
CA MET A 427 -11.39 3.48 4.23
C MET A 427 -10.89 2.11 3.78
N PHE A 428 -11.70 1.41 2.99
CA PHE A 428 -11.39 0.05 2.57
C PHE A 428 -10.79 0.05 1.17
N GLY A 429 -9.44 -0.01 1.15
CA GLY A 429 -8.67 -0.02 -0.09
C GLY A 429 -8.26 -1.42 -0.52
N SER A 430 -8.06 -1.59 -1.81
CA SER A 430 -7.47 -2.75 -2.45
C SER A 430 -5.96 -2.56 -2.60
N TYR A 431 -5.20 -3.55 -2.16
CA TYR A 431 -3.75 -3.56 -2.35
C TYR A 431 -3.41 -3.65 -3.85
N ALA A 432 -4.16 -4.47 -4.61
CA ALA A 432 -4.00 -4.55 -6.06
C ALA A 432 -4.31 -3.22 -6.76
N PHE A 433 -5.27 -2.44 -6.28
CA PHE A 433 -5.52 -1.12 -6.85
C PHE A 433 -4.44 -0.13 -6.47
N THR A 434 -4.10 0.01 -5.20
CA THR A 434 -3.16 1.04 -4.73
C THR A 434 -1.76 0.86 -5.31
N GLU A 435 -1.19 -0.33 -5.17
CA GLU A 435 0.15 -0.64 -5.70
C GLU A 435 0.13 -0.87 -7.21
N GLY A 436 -0.95 -1.50 -7.70
CA GLY A 436 -1.13 -1.69 -9.14
C GLY A 436 -1.26 -0.39 -9.89
N TRP A 437 -1.91 0.63 -9.33
CA TRP A 437 -1.98 1.98 -9.89
C TRP A 437 -0.58 2.61 -9.97
N ALA A 438 0.16 2.63 -8.88
CA ALA A 438 1.49 3.22 -8.85
C ALA A 438 2.44 2.52 -9.85
N HIS A 439 2.42 1.18 -9.88
CA HIS A 439 3.20 0.40 -10.82
C HIS A 439 2.73 0.54 -12.29
N TYR A 440 1.43 0.74 -12.53
CA TYR A 440 0.88 1.10 -13.83
C TYR A 440 1.40 2.46 -14.29
N CYS A 441 1.47 3.43 -13.40
CA CYS A 441 1.93 4.79 -13.70
C CYS A 441 3.38 4.81 -14.18
N GLU A 442 4.26 3.99 -13.62
CA GLU A 442 5.66 3.87 -14.06
C GLU A 442 5.75 3.54 -15.57
N GLN A 443 5.08 2.47 -15.98
CA GLN A 443 5.07 2.06 -17.38
C GLN A 443 4.32 3.07 -18.25
N MET A 444 3.17 3.52 -17.80
CA MET A 444 2.28 4.42 -18.55
C MET A 444 2.99 5.72 -18.91
N LEU A 445 3.69 6.36 -17.97
CA LEU A 445 4.37 7.63 -18.26
C LEU A 445 5.49 7.46 -19.30
N VAL A 446 6.28 6.38 -19.21
CA VAL A 446 7.31 6.09 -20.21
C VAL A 446 6.69 5.77 -21.58
N ASP A 447 5.54 5.07 -21.61
CA ASP A 447 4.79 4.80 -22.84
C ASP A 447 4.21 6.09 -23.48
N GLU A 448 3.80 7.07 -22.65
CA GLU A 448 3.30 8.38 -23.12
C GLU A 448 4.45 9.37 -23.45
N GLY A 449 5.72 8.92 -23.40
CA GLY A 449 6.88 9.68 -23.88
C GLY A 449 7.65 10.46 -22.81
N PHE A 450 7.41 10.21 -21.53
CA PHE A 450 8.27 10.76 -20.47
C PHE A 450 9.71 10.26 -20.65
N GLY A 451 10.69 11.16 -20.53
CA GLY A 451 12.09 10.88 -20.82
C GLY A 451 12.46 10.99 -22.30
N GLY A 452 11.49 11.28 -23.19
CA GLY A 452 11.74 11.51 -24.62
C GLY A 452 11.98 10.23 -25.42
N THR A 453 12.78 10.34 -26.49
CA THR A 453 13.05 9.26 -27.46
C THR A 453 14.55 8.99 -27.60
N GLY A 454 14.90 7.97 -28.39
CA GLY A 454 16.30 7.62 -28.64
C GLY A 454 17.00 7.08 -27.40
N LEU A 455 18.20 7.56 -27.14
CA LEU A 455 19.02 7.07 -26.03
C LEU A 455 18.40 7.41 -24.65
N GLU A 456 17.89 8.63 -24.47
CA GLU A 456 17.26 9.02 -23.21
C GLU A 456 16.00 8.21 -22.92
N GLY A 457 15.10 8.07 -23.89
CA GLY A 457 13.91 7.21 -23.73
C GLY A 457 14.27 5.74 -23.43
N ALA A 458 15.38 5.24 -24.02
CA ALA A 458 15.85 3.89 -23.74
C ALA A 458 16.39 3.74 -22.30
N LYS A 459 17.02 4.77 -21.72
CA LYS A 459 17.48 4.77 -20.33
C LYS A 459 16.31 4.71 -19.35
N TYR A 460 15.26 5.54 -19.57
CA TYR A 460 14.03 5.47 -18.77
C TYR A 460 13.33 4.12 -18.90
N ARG A 461 13.25 3.56 -20.12
CA ARG A 461 12.68 2.22 -20.31
C ARG A 461 13.50 1.15 -19.60
N LEU A 462 14.82 1.24 -19.59
CA LEU A 462 15.69 0.31 -18.90
C LEU A 462 15.44 0.33 -17.38
N ALA A 463 15.41 1.53 -16.78
CA ALA A 463 15.11 1.71 -15.35
C ALA A 463 13.70 1.23 -14.99
N GLN A 464 12.67 1.58 -15.79
CA GLN A 464 11.29 1.14 -15.56
C GLN A 464 11.15 -0.38 -15.67
N SER A 465 11.83 -1.00 -16.65
CA SER A 465 11.79 -2.47 -16.80
C SER A 465 12.51 -3.18 -15.66
N ASP A 466 13.59 -2.63 -15.11
CA ASP A 466 14.28 -3.17 -13.92
C ASP A 466 13.34 -3.25 -12.72
N GLU A 467 12.63 -2.14 -12.44
CA GLU A 467 11.61 -2.07 -11.39
C GLU A 467 10.43 -3.02 -11.64
N ALA A 468 10.02 -3.19 -12.90
CA ALA A 468 8.95 -4.10 -13.26
C ALA A 468 9.35 -5.56 -13.08
N LEU A 469 10.56 -5.96 -13.44
CA LEU A 469 11.06 -7.33 -13.31
C LEU A 469 11.00 -7.81 -11.87
N LEU A 470 11.39 -6.98 -10.90
CA LEU A 470 11.26 -7.30 -9.49
C LEU A 470 9.82 -7.64 -9.11
N ARG A 471 8.88 -6.78 -9.47
CA ARG A 471 7.46 -6.92 -9.10
C ARG A 471 6.78 -8.11 -9.79
N ILE A 472 7.21 -8.44 -11.02
CA ILE A 472 6.75 -9.65 -11.73
C ILE A 472 7.31 -10.92 -11.06
N CYS A 473 8.57 -10.88 -10.63
CA CYS A 473 9.14 -11.99 -9.85
C CYS A 473 8.39 -12.20 -8.53
N ARG A 474 7.99 -11.13 -7.82
CA ARG A 474 7.12 -11.21 -6.64
C ARG A 474 5.81 -11.94 -6.94
N LEU A 475 5.16 -11.65 -8.08
CA LEU A 475 3.93 -12.35 -8.49
C LEU A 475 4.17 -13.86 -8.66
N CYS A 476 5.19 -14.22 -9.40
CA CYS A 476 5.49 -15.64 -9.67
C CYS A 476 5.91 -16.39 -8.39
N VAL A 477 6.77 -15.76 -7.58
CA VAL A 477 7.31 -16.35 -6.35
C VAL A 477 6.21 -16.52 -5.30
N SER A 478 5.30 -15.54 -5.13
CA SER A 478 4.18 -15.66 -4.19
C SER A 478 3.38 -16.95 -4.45
N ILE A 479 2.96 -17.16 -5.68
CA ILE A 479 2.16 -18.34 -6.03
C ILE A 479 2.99 -19.62 -5.86
N LYS A 480 4.24 -19.63 -6.32
CA LYS A 480 5.12 -20.81 -6.20
C LYS A 480 5.41 -21.18 -4.75
N MET A 481 5.64 -20.20 -3.87
CA MET A 481 5.89 -20.45 -2.44
C MET A 481 4.63 -20.93 -1.74
N HIS A 482 3.48 -20.31 -1.98
CA HIS A 482 2.26 -20.61 -1.23
C HIS A 482 1.44 -21.75 -1.80
N CYS A 483 1.55 -22.07 -3.10
CA CYS A 483 0.79 -23.14 -3.75
C CYS A 483 1.65 -24.33 -4.18
N HIS A 484 2.95 -24.12 -4.48
CA HIS A 484 3.82 -25.17 -5.07
C HIS A 484 5.03 -25.51 -4.19
N SER A 485 5.02 -25.16 -2.92
CA SER A 485 6.06 -25.51 -1.94
C SER A 485 7.47 -25.05 -2.32
N MET A 486 7.61 -23.93 -3.05
CA MET A 486 8.91 -23.35 -3.36
C MET A 486 9.60 -22.90 -2.07
N SER A 487 10.85 -23.33 -1.89
CA SER A 487 11.66 -22.95 -0.73
C SER A 487 12.15 -21.50 -0.82
N VAL A 488 12.63 -20.93 0.30
CA VAL A 488 13.28 -19.61 0.32
C VAL A 488 14.54 -19.59 -0.55
N ASP A 489 15.31 -20.68 -0.57
CA ASP A 489 16.51 -20.78 -1.38
C ASP A 489 16.18 -20.83 -2.89
N ASP A 490 15.15 -21.59 -3.28
CA ASP A 490 14.68 -21.61 -4.68
C ASP A 490 14.10 -20.25 -5.09
N ALA A 491 13.37 -19.58 -4.20
CA ALA A 491 12.84 -18.24 -4.43
C ALA A 491 13.97 -17.22 -4.58
N THR A 492 15.01 -17.28 -3.73
CA THR A 492 16.21 -16.45 -3.85
C THR A 492 16.85 -16.63 -5.23
N LYS A 493 17.03 -17.88 -5.64
CA LYS A 493 17.56 -18.16 -6.97
C LYS A 493 16.65 -17.66 -8.09
N PHE A 494 15.33 -17.75 -7.93
CA PHE A 494 14.39 -17.22 -8.92
C PHE A 494 14.54 -15.71 -9.12
N PHE A 495 14.69 -14.93 -8.04
CA PHE A 495 14.97 -13.48 -8.14
C PHE A 495 16.31 -13.22 -8.81
N GLN A 496 17.38 -13.94 -8.46
CA GLN A 496 18.69 -13.79 -9.09
C GLN A 496 18.63 -14.06 -10.61
N ASP A 497 17.98 -15.15 -11.02
CA ASP A 497 17.94 -15.59 -12.41
C ASP A 497 17.02 -14.71 -13.29
N ASN A 498 15.98 -14.06 -12.72
CA ASN A 498 14.90 -13.46 -13.50
C ASN A 498 14.78 -11.93 -13.38
N CYS A 499 15.16 -11.34 -12.26
CA CYS A 499 15.29 -9.88 -12.10
C CYS A 499 16.72 -9.45 -11.75
N TYR A 500 17.68 -10.38 -11.85
CA TYR A 500 19.11 -10.12 -11.81
C TYR A 500 19.63 -9.53 -10.49
N TYR A 501 18.90 -9.72 -9.39
CA TYR A 501 19.30 -9.26 -8.08
C TYR A 501 20.53 -10.02 -7.56
N GLU A 502 21.39 -9.32 -6.83
CA GLU A 502 22.46 -9.96 -6.06
C GLU A 502 21.84 -10.82 -4.93
N GLU A 503 22.62 -11.76 -4.38
CA GLU A 503 22.13 -12.77 -3.43
C GLU A 503 21.41 -12.14 -2.21
N LYS A 504 21.98 -11.10 -1.60
CA LYS A 504 21.42 -10.51 -0.38
C LYS A 504 20.05 -9.88 -0.61
N PRO A 505 19.83 -8.97 -1.56
CA PRO A 505 18.49 -8.42 -1.85
C PRO A 505 17.53 -9.49 -2.38
N ALA A 506 17.99 -10.45 -3.19
CA ALA A 506 17.16 -11.56 -3.65
C ALA A 506 16.63 -12.40 -2.47
N ARG A 507 17.47 -12.66 -1.46
CA ARG A 507 17.06 -13.37 -0.26
C ARG A 507 16.10 -12.57 0.60
N GLN A 508 16.25 -11.27 0.69
CA GLN A 508 15.31 -10.39 1.40
C GLN A 508 13.91 -10.45 0.75
N GLU A 509 13.83 -10.41 -0.57
CA GLU A 509 12.57 -10.55 -1.31
C GLU A 509 11.95 -11.95 -1.13
N ALA A 510 12.74 -13.00 -1.17
CA ALA A 510 12.30 -14.36 -0.91
C ALA A 510 11.75 -14.51 0.53
N MET A 511 12.44 -13.94 1.51
CA MET A 511 11.97 -13.91 2.91
C MET A 511 10.66 -13.15 3.04
N ARG A 512 10.51 -11.99 2.39
CA ARG A 512 9.25 -11.23 2.34
C ARG A 512 8.10 -12.10 1.83
N GLY A 513 8.32 -12.89 0.79
CA GLY A 513 7.31 -13.81 0.24
C GLY A 513 6.73 -14.80 1.25
N THR A 514 7.44 -15.14 2.33
CA THR A 514 6.97 -16.09 3.34
C THR A 514 5.84 -15.52 4.21
N PHE A 515 5.75 -14.21 4.37
CA PHE A 515 4.77 -13.56 5.26
C PHE A 515 3.89 -12.52 4.54
N ASP A 516 4.26 -12.09 3.35
CA ASP A 516 3.49 -11.17 2.50
C ASP A 516 3.07 -11.86 1.19
N PRO A 517 2.08 -12.77 1.23
CA PRO A 517 1.54 -13.37 0.01
C PRO A 517 0.93 -12.33 -0.93
N GLY A 518 0.60 -11.12 -0.41
CA GLY A 518 -0.02 -10.03 -1.15
C GLY A 518 0.93 -9.26 -2.07
N TYR A 519 2.25 -9.44 -1.97
CA TYR A 519 3.16 -8.71 -2.84
C TYR A 519 3.06 -9.09 -4.35
N LEU A 520 2.23 -10.11 -4.70
CA LEU A 520 1.82 -10.37 -6.09
C LEU A 520 0.97 -9.22 -6.66
N PHE A 521 0.27 -8.48 -5.80
CA PHE A 521 -0.74 -7.51 -6.22
C PHE A 521 -0.17 -6.30 -6.98
N TYR A 522 1.10 -5.98 -6.83
CA TYR A 522 1.77 -4.95 -7.64
C TYR A 522 1.56 -5.19 -9.14
N THR A 523 2.03 -6.32 -9.63
CA THR A 523 1.92 -6.68 -11.06
C THR A 523 0.50 -7.07 -11.43
N LEU A 524 -0.19 -7.82 -10.58
CA LEU A 524 -1.56 -8.26 -10.86
C LEU A 524 -2.49 -7.05 -11.04
N GLY A 525 -2.42 -6.07 -10.14
CA GLY A 525 -3.19 -4.83 -10.21
C GLY A 525 -2.84 -4.01 -11.45
N LYS A 526 -1.55 -3.87 -11.80
CA LYS A 526 -1.12 -3.23 -13.05
C LYS A 526 -1.77 -3.88 -14.28
N LEU A 527 -1.74 -5.20 -14.36
CA LEU A 527 -2.31 -5.93 -15.50
C LEU A 527 -3.83 -5.77 -15.58
N GLN A 528 -4.51 -5.78 -14.44
CA GLN A 528 -5.95 -5.51 -14.37
C GLN A 528 -6.30 -4.08 -14.82
N LEU A 529 -5.52 -3.08 -14.42
CA LEU A 529 -5.71 -1.70 -14.84
C LEU A 529 -5.43 -1.50 -16.33
N LEU A 530 -4.39 -2.14 -16.88
CA LEU A 530 -4.11 -2.14 -18.30
C LEU A 530 -5.25 -2.75 -19.11
N LYS A 531 -5.87 -3.85 -18.60
CA LYS A 531 -7.04 -4.43 -19.25
C LYS A 531 -8.25 -3.50 -19.11
N LEU A 532 -8.51 -2.94 -17.95
CA LEU A 532 -9.60 -2.00 -17.75
C LEU A 532 -9.47 -0.77 -18.67
N ARG A 533 -8.24 -0.23 -18.83
CA ARG A 533 -7.96 0.87 -19.77
C ARG A 533 -8.36 0.52 -21.20
N ARG A 534 -7.92 -0.65 -21.69
CA ARG A 534 -8.27 -1.11 -23.06
C ARG A 534 -9.78 -1.28 -23.25
N ASP A 535 -10.46 -1.86 -22.26
CA ASP A 535 -11.91 -2.09 -22.34
C ASP A 535 -12.68 -0.75 -22.27
N PHE A 536 -12.23 0.18 -21.44
CA PHE A 536 -12.81 1.54 -21.34
C PHE A 536 -12.56 2.34 -22.61
N GLU A 537 -11.37 2.27 -23.20
CA GLU A 537 -11.05 2.88 -24.49
C GLU A 537 -11.96 2.37 -25.61
N LYS A 538 -12.16 1.04 -25.65
CA LYS A 538 -13.08 0.42 -26.61
C LYS A 538 -14.53 0.90 -26.43
N GLN A 539 -14.98 1.04 -25.19
CA GLN A 539 -16.31 1.55 -24.87
C GLN A 539 -16.51 3.00 -25.29
N GLU A 540 -15.54 3.87 -24.97
CA GLU A 540 -15.62 5.30 -25.19
C GLU A 540 -15.37 5.70 -26.67
N GLY A 541 -14.63 4.91 -27.40
CA GLY A 541 -14.30 5.17 -28.81
C GLY A 541 -13.71 6.57 -29.00
N ALA A 542 -14.33 7.38 -29.84
CA ALA A 542 -13.87 8.75 -30.10
C ALA A 542 -13.95 9.71 -28.90
N ASN A 543 -14.65 9.35 -27.85
CA ASN A 543 -14.77 10.16 -26.62
C ASN A 543 -13.72 9.76 -25.56
N TYR A 544 -12.86 8.80 -25.87
CA TYR A 544 -11.79 8.39 -24.99
C TYR A 544 -10.71 9.48 -24.86
N SER A 545 -10.22 9.65 -23.65
CA SER A 545 -8.91 10.25 -23.37
C SER A 545 -8.31 9.57 -22.18
N LEU A 546 -6.98 9.59 -22.10
CA LEU A 546 -6.24 9.03 -20.98
C LEU A 546 -6.66 9.69 -19.66
N LYS A 547 -6.77 11.03 -19.68
CA LYS A 547 -7.24 11.82 -18.54
C LYS A 547 -8.62 11.38 -18.07
N LYS A 548 -9.58 11.18 -18.98
CA LYS A 548 -10.94 10.72 -18.64
C LYS A 548 -10.92 9.35 -17.95
N PHE A 549 -10.08 8.45 -18.43
CA PHE A 549 -9.92 7.13 -17.82
C PHE A 549 -9.33 7.24 -16.41
N HIS A 550 -8.23 7.96 -16.25
CA HIS A 550 -7.54 8.08 -14.98
C HIS A 550 -8.40 8.79 -13.91
N ASP A 551 -9.04 9.90 -14.28
CA ASP A 551 -9.97 10.59 -13.38
C ASP A 551 -11.12 9.66 -12.95
N ALA A 552 -11.72 8.93 -13.90
CA ALA A 552 -12.80 8.00 -13.59
C ALA A 552 -12.36 6.87 -12.64
N VAL A 553 -11.16 6.34 -12.81
CA VAL A 553 -10.61 5.28 -11.94
C VAL A 553 -10.33 5.81 -10.54
N CYS A 554 -9.64 6.95 -10.41
CA CYS A 554 -9.21 7.48 -9.12
C CYS A 554 -10.36 8.11 -8.31
N ASP A 555 -11.40 8.63 -8.96
CA ASP A 555 -12.55 9.26 -8.30
C ASP A 555 -13.53 8.25 -7.64
N HIS A 556 -13.37 6.95 -7.88
CA HIS A 556 -14.18 5.90 -7.27
C HIS A 556 -13.64 5.35 -5.93
N GLY A 557 -12.63 5.98 -5.35
CA GLY A 557 -11.97 5.47 -4.13
C GLY A 557 -10.89 4.45 -4.43
N GLN A 558 -10.68 3.51 -3.52
CA GLN A 558 -9.58 2.52 -3.61
C GLN A 558 -10.07 1.07 -3.72
N ALA A 559 -11.28 0.85 -4.21
CA ALA A 559 -11.88 -0.49 -4.28
C ALA A 559 -11.11 -1.43 -5.24
N PRO A 560 -11.27 -2.75 -5.10
CA PRO A 560 -10.72 -3.72 -6.04
C PRO A 560 -11.04 -3.40 -7.49
N VAL A 561 -10.08 -3.62 -8.39
CA VAL A 561 -10.22 -3.30 -9.83
C VAL A 561 -11.46 -3.97 -10.45
N ARG A 562 -11.86 -5.16 -9.97
CA ARG A 562 -13.12 -5.79 -10.40
C ARG A 562 -14.33 -4.91 -10.14
N LEU A 563 -14.44 -4.29 -8.95
CA LEU A 563 -15.56 -3.39 -8.65
C LEU A 563 -15.51 -2.12 -9.50
N LEU A 564 -14.30 -1.59 -9.77
CA LEU A 564 -14.12 -0.46 -10.68
C LEU A 564 -14.57 -0.80 -12.12
N ARG A 565 -14.26 -2.01 -12.61
CA ARG A 565 -14.75 -2.47 -13.92
C ARG A 565 -16.29 -2.45 -13.97
N GLU A 566 -16.92 -2.96 -12.96
CA GLU A 566 -18.40 -3.01 -12.88
C GLU A 566 -19.04 -1.63 -12.77
N ALA A 567 -18.35 -0.66 -12.15
CA ALA A 567 -18.78 0.73 -12.07
C ALA A 567 -18.59 1.50 -13.38
N LEU A 568 -17.49 1.25 -14.11
CA LEU A 568 -17.06 2.04 -15.26
C LEU A 568 -17.49 1.46 -16.61
N LEU A 569 -17.71 0.14 -16.72
CA LEU A 569 -18.05 -0.50 -17.97
C LEU A 569 -19.57 -0.76 -18.06
N HIS A 570 -20.14 -0.48 -19.24
CA HIS A 570 -21.56 -0.69 -19.53
C HIS A 570 -21.86 -2.13 -19.92
N ASP A 571 -20.91 -2.80 -20.60
CA ASP A 571 -21.05 -4.20 -20.98
C ASP A 571 -20.73 -5.10 -19.79
N LYS A 572 -21.78 -5.76 -19.29
CA LYS A 572 -21.69 -6.66 -18.13
C LYS A 572 -21.11 -8.04 -18.49
N SER A 573 -21.04 -8.39 -19.78
CA SER A 573 -20.57 -9.71 -20.22
C SER A 573 -19.10 -9.95 -19.90
N GLY A 574 -18.27 -8.89 -19.85
CA GLY A 574 -16.84 -8.96 -19.54
C GLY A 574 -16.47 -8.60 -18.09
N TRP A 575 -17.44 -8.46 -17.18
CA TRP A 575 -17.15 -8.00 -15.83
C TRP A 575 -16.29 -8.98 -15.01
N ASP A 576 -16.41 -10.28 -15.27
CA ASP A 576 -15.59 -11.31 -14.60
C ASP A 576 -14.17 -11.41 -15.17
N GLU A 577 -13.92 -10.84 -16.34
CA GLU A 577 -12.64 -10.86 -17.02
C GLU A 577 -11.74 -9.71 -16.53
N THR A 578 -11.02 -9.93 -15.44
CA THR A 578 -10.13 -8.90 -14.87
C THR A 578 -8.69 -8.96 -15.40
N LEU A 579 -8.33 -9.99 -16.17
CA LEU A 579 -7.02 -10.19 -16.79
C LEU A 579 -7.14 -10.64 -18.26
#